data_e821d2e00ed0deb401b4e911fa53838b
#
_entry.id   e821d2e00ed0deb401b4e911fa53838b
#
_cell.length_a   1.000
_cell.length_b   1.000
_cell.length_c   1.000
_cell.angle_alpha   90.00
_cell.angle_beta   90.00
_cell.angle_gamma   90.00
#
_symmetry.space_group_name_H-M   'P 1'
#
loop_
_entity.id
_entity.type
_entity.pdbx_description
1 polymer ?
#
loop_
_entity_poly.entity_id
_entity_poly.type
_entity_poly.pdbx_seq_one_letter_code
_entity_poly.pdbx_strand_id
1 'polypeptide(L)'
;LSSVGGKIDECLQQLSDIEIITLNASIPLPFELSYERKDQIGSDRLVAVAAAMYAKPNQNNLVIDIGTCITYDIITSDKLHYGGPISPGINLRFKSMNDYTAKLPLIKSHQLSASSSHDVVCNSTEECLISGVINGISFEIEGFIRQYSNIYKNLNVFIIGGDNIFFENKLKNCIFADANFTFKGLRYILNYQ
;
A
#
# COMPACT_ATOMS: atom_id res chain seq x y z
N LEU A 1 11.46 1.15 14.86
CA LEU A 1 10.09 0.71 15.08
C LEU A 1 9.14 1.52 14.21
N SER A 2 8.21 0.88 13.53
CA SER A 2 7.14 1.51 12.79
C SER A 2 5.82 0.91 13.24
N SER A 3 4.90 1.72 13.75
CA SER A 3 3.56 1.28 14.15
C SER A 3 2.57 2.43 14.02
N VAL A 4 1.40 2.11 13.49
CA VAL A 4 0.24 3.02 13.43
C VAL A 4 -0.87 2.63 14.41
N GLY A 5 -0.69 1.58 15.23
CA GLY A 5 -1.65 1.10 16.24
C GLY A 5 -1.05 1.09 17.65
N GLY A 6 -1.69 1.77 18.58
CA GLY A 6 -1.26 1.81 19.98
C GLY A 6 -1.35 0.44 20.65
N LYS A 7 -0.29 0.04 21.32
CA LYS A 7 -0.05 -1.00 22.36
C LYS A 7 1.33 -1.65 22.23
N ILE A 8 2.34 -0.85 21.87
CA ILE A 8 3.73 -1.35 21.75
C ILE A 8 4.51 -1.10 23.03
N ASP A 9 4.06 -0.17 23.90
CA ASP A 9 4.81 0.28 25.07
C ASP A 9 5.15 -0.86 26.05
N GLU A 10 4.26 -1.82 26.24
CA GLU A 10 4.52 -2.98 27.12
C GLU A 10 5.60 -3.93 26.56
N CYS A 11 5.66 -4.10 25.24
CA CYS A 11 6.71 -4.90 24.59
C CYS A 11 8.05 -4.17 24.58
N LEU A 12 8.06 -2.84 24.45
CA LEU A 12 9.27 -2.03 24.44
C LEU A 12 9.96 -1.98 25.80
N GLN A 13 9.23 -2.04 26.90
CA GLN A 13 9.79 -2.11 28.27
C GLN A 13 10.65 -3.36 28.50
N GLN A 14 10.44 -4.43 27.74
CA GLN A 14 11.23 -5.67 27.82
C GLN A 14 12.54 -5.61 27.00
N LEU A 15 12.76 -4.53 26.24
CA LEU A 15 13.91 -4.35 25.35
C LEU A 15 14.89 -3.27 25.89
N SER A 16 15.14 -3.29 27.22
CA SER A 16 15.94 -2.26 27.90
C SER A 16 17.39 -2.12 27.37
N ASP A 17 17.93 -3.18 26.77
CA ASP A 17 19.32 -3.22 26.30
C ASP A 17 19.47 -2.99 24.79
N ILE A 18 18.38 -2.58 24.12
CA ILE A 18 18.35 -2.36 22.67
C ILE A 18 18.03 -0.90 22.38
N GLU A 19 18.85 -0.26 21.55
CA GLU A 19 18.54 1.07 21.03
C GLU A 19 17.31 1.02 20.13
N ILE A 20 16.29 1.80 20.47
CA ILE A 20 15.03 1.85 19.74
C ILE A 20 14.94 3.14 18.94
N ILE A 21 14.96 3.03 17.62
CA ILE A 21 14.72 4.15 16.71
C ILE A 21 13.27 4.13 16.27
N THR A 22 12.52 5.18 16.60
CA THR A 22 11.14 5.35 16.14
C THR A 22 11.12 6.03 14.79
N LEU A 23 10.61 5.32 13.79
CA LEU A 23 10.49 5.87 12.45
C LEU A 23 9.33 6.86 12.33
N ASN A 24 9.65 8.06 11.95
CA ASN A 24 8.73 9.12 11.56
C ASN A 24 9.40 10.07 10.55
N ALA A 25 8.69 11.09 10.09
CA ALA A 25 9.22 12.02 9.10
C ALA A 25 10.29 13.00 9.63
N SER A 26 10.63 12.96 10.93
CA SER A 26 11.64 13.84 11.57
C SER A 26 13.04 13.25 11.58
N ILE A 27 13.18 11.93 11.40
CA ILE A 27 14.50 11.30 11.29
C ILE A 27 15.10 11.53 9.90
N PRO A 28 16.45 11.47 9.75
CA PRO A 28 17.05 11.50 8.42
C PRO A 28 16.51 10.38 7.53
N LEU A 29 16.09 10.73 6.31
CA LEU A 29 15.57 9.81 5.32
C LEU A 29 16.48 9.83 4.08
N PRO A 30 16.63 8.70 3.35
CA PRO A 30 17.43 8.65 2.13
C PRO A 30 16.79 9.38 0.92
N PHE A 31 15.72 10.13 1.17
CA PHE A 31 14.95 10.91 0.20
C PHE A 31 14.34 12.15 0.87
N GLU A 32 13.96 13.11 0.06
CA GLU A 32 13.27 14.31 0.51
C GLU A 32 11.75 14.13 0.43
N LEU A 33 11.05 14.70 1.42
CA LEU A 33 9.58 14.70 1.45
C LEU A 33 9.06 16.01 0.83
N SER A 34 8.37 15.88 -0.28
CA SER A 34 7.61 16.97 -0.91
C SER A 34 6.15 16.95 -0.41
N TYR A 35 6.00 17.09 0.89
CA TYR A 35 4.70 17.05 1.57
C TYR A 35 4.56 18.30 2.42
N GLU A 36 3.43 19.00 2.32
CA GLU A 36 3.20 20.23 3.06
C GLU A 36 3.27 20.00 4.58
N ARG A 37 2.62 18.94 5.05
CA ARG A 37 2.60 18.51 6.44
C ARG A 37 3.29 17.15 6.59
N LYS A 38 4.61 17.18 6.76
CA LYS A 38 5.44 15.96 6.85
C LYS A 38 5.05 15.06 8.04
N ASP A 39 4.54 15.66 9.11
CA ASP A 39 4.06 14.96 10.32
C ASP A 39 2.82 14.08 10.07
N GLN A 40 2.12 14.27 8.96
CA GLN A 40 0.94 13.48 8.60
C GLN A 40 1.23 12.23 7.77
N ILE A 41 2.47 12.05 7.33
CA ILE A 41 2.84 10.86 6.55
C ILE A 41 3.00 9.66 7.49
N GLY A 42 2.27 8.59 7.22
CA GLY A 42 2.42 7.33 7.95
C GLY A 42 3.83 6.72 7.75
N SER A 43 4.36 6.13 8.81
CA SER A 43 5.68 5.49 8.77
C SER A 43 5.73 4.28 7.83
N ASP A 44 4.62 3.59 7.63
CA ASP A 44 4.43 2.51 6.65
C ASP A 44 4.72 2.99 5.22
N ARG A 45 4.21 4.17 4.84
CA ARG A 45 4.46 4.79 3.53
C ARG A 45 5.94 5.16 3.34
N LEU A 46 6.59 5.71 4.38
CA LEU A 46 8.02 6.02 4.34
C LEU A 46 8.88 4.77 4.10
N VAL A 47 8.55 3.67 4.79
CA VAL A 47 9.24 2.39 4.63
C VAL A 47 9.04 1.82 3.23
N ALA A 48 7.81 1.85 2.72
CA ALA A 48 7.47 1.33 1.40
C ALA A 48 8.23 2.05 0.29
N VAL A 49 8.31 3.38 0.38
CA VAL A 49 9.08 4.22 -0.56
C VAL A 49 10.59 3.94 -0.46
N ALA A 50 11.14 3.82 0.76
CA ALA A 50 12.53 3.46 0.96
C ALA A 50 12.88 2.09 0.36
N ALA A 51 11.97 1.11 0.49
CA ALA A 51 12.15 -0.22 -0.09
C ALA A 51 12.16 -0.19 -1.63
N ALA A 52 11.26 0.57 -2.24
CA ALA A 52 11.22 0.74 -3.69
C ALA A 52 12.48 1.43 -4.22
N MET A 53 12.94 2.48 -3.52
CA MET A 53 14.18 3.17 -3.84
C MET A 53 15.41 2.28 -3.69
N TYR A 54 15.45 1.42 -2.68
CA TYR A 54 16.50 0.42 -2.53
C TYR A 54 16.51 -0.60 -3.67
N ALA A 55 15.31 -1.07 -4.08
CA ALA A 55 15.16 -2.07 -5.15
C ALA A 55 15.47 -1.51 -6.54
N LYS A 56 15.12 -0.25 -6.80
CA LYS A 56 15.31 0.45 -8.09
C LYS A 56 15.83 1.87 -7.85
N PRO A 57 17.12 2.02 -7.51
CA PRO A 57 17.70 3.33 -7.20
C PRO A 57 17.75 4.24 -8.43
N ASN A 58 17.60 5.54 -8.18
CA ASN A 58 17.65 6.60 -9.20
C ASN A 58 16.65 6.41 -10.36
N GLN A 59 15.51 5.80 -10.07
CA GLN A 59 14.39 5.59 -10.98
C GLN A 59 13.09 6.11 -10.38
N ASN A 60 12.09 6.35 -11.23
CA ASN A 60 10.75 6.67 -10.80
C ASN A 60 10.04 5.39 -10.33
N ASN A 61 9.62 5.35 -9.09
CA ASN A 61 8.98 4.18 -8.49
C ASN A 61 7.65 4.58 -7.86
N LEU A 62 6.57 4.00 -8.33
CA LEU A 62 5.25 4.07 -7.72
C LEU A 62 5.08 2.87 -6.81
N VAL A 63 4.74 3.10 -5.55
CA VAL A 63 4.38 2.05 -4.61
C VAL A 63 2.89 2.11 -4.35
N ILE A 64 2.21 0.98 -4.50
CA ILE A 64 0.78 0.82 -4.23
C ILE A 64 0.66 -0.22 -3.13
N ASP A 65 0.22 0.22 -1.96
CA ASP A 65 -0.03 -0.66 -0.81
C ASP A 65 -1.51 -0.99 -0.73
N ILE A 66 -1.83 -2.28 -0.87
CA ILE A 66 -3.21 -2.79 -0.86
C ILE A 66 -3.48 -3.46 0.48
N GLY A 67 -3.97 -2.65 1.43
CA GLY A 67 -4.30 -3.07 2.79
C GLY A 67 -5.68 -2.58 3.22
N THR A 68 -5.83 -2.15 4.47
CA THR A 68 -7.06 -1.53 4.98
C THR A 68 -7.49 -0.35 4.11
N CYS A 69 -6.53 0.51 3.75
CA CYS A 69 -6.65 1.47 2.66
C CYS A 69 -5.71 1.05 1.53
N ILE A 70 -5.96 1.58 0.34
CA ILE A 70 -5.03 1.52 -0.78
C ILE A 70 -4.34 2.87 -0.83
N THR A 71 -3.01 2.87 -0.70
CA THR A 71 -2.22 4.10 -0.79
C THR A 71 -1.31 4.06 -2.01
N TYR A 72 -1.06 5.23 -2.56
CA TYR A 72 -0.20 5.42 -3.72
C TYR A 72 0.89 6.41 -3.36
N ASP A 73 2.14 6.02 -3.57
CA ASP A 73 3.31 6.84 -3.24
C ASP A 73 4.29 6.83 -4.41
N ILE A 74 4.67 8.00 -4.88
CA ILE A 74 5.68 8.14 -5.93
C ILE A 74 6.99 8.67 -5.35
N ILE A 75 8.08 7.96 -5.62
CA ILE A 75 9.45 8.45 -5.43
C ILE A 75 10.09 8.64 -6.79
N THR A 76 10.55 9.86 -7.06
CA THR A 76 11.18 10.20 -8.33
C THR A 76 12.65 9.79 -8.39
N SER A 77 13.23 9.76 -9.60
CA SER A 77 14.66 9.54 -9.82
C SER A 77 15.55 10.53 -9.05
N ASP A 78 15.03 11.73 -8.76
CA ASP A 78 15.71 12.79 -8.01
C ASP A 78 15.52 12.67 -6.49
N LYS A 79 15.01 11.52 -6.04
CA LYS A 79 14.77 11.20 -4.63
C LYS A 79 13.74 12.12 -3.94
N LEU A 80 12.76 12.62 -4.67
CA LEU A 80 11.63 13.37 -4.11
C LEU A 80 10.44 12.44 -3.94
N HIS A 81 9.98 12.29 -2.71
CA HIS A 81 8.75 11.55 -2.39
C HIS A 81 7.56 12.48 -2.41
N TYR A 82 6.61 12.19 -3.28
CA TYR A 82 5.29 12.78 -3.30
C TYR A 82 4.28 11.75 -2.81
N GLY A 83 3.37 12.15 -1.95
CA GLY A 83 2.20 11.36 -1.65
C GLY A 83 1.28 11.23 -2.87
N GLY A 84 0.30 10.38 -2.74
CA GLY A 84 -0.69 10.16 -3.79
C GLY A 84 -2.06 9.87 -3.20
N PRO A 85 -3.00 9.36 -4.00
CA PRO A 85 -4.34 9.01 -3.57
C PRO A 85 -4.35 8.04 -2.38
N ILE A 86 -5.41 8.12 -1.62
CA ILE A 86 -5.76 7.14 -0.59
C ILE A 86 -7.21 6.74 -0.84
N SER A 87 -7.46 5.45 -0.99
CA SER A 87 -8.80 4.93 -1.21
C SER A 87 -9.10 3.74 -0.29
N PRO A 88 -10.38 3.37 -0.11
CA PRO A 88 -10.74 2.24 0.73
C PRO A 88 -10.26 0.92 0.13
N GLY A 89 -9.66 0.05 0.96
CA GLY A 89 -9.34 -1.33 0.59
C GLY A 89 -10.57 -2.24 0.56
N ILE A 90 -10.34 -3.52 0.31
CA ILE A 90 -11.39 -4.53 0.08
C ILE A 90 -12.42 -4.54 1.22
N ASN A 91 -11.95 -4.76 2.45
CA ASN A 91 -12.84 -4.90 3.61
C ASN A 91 -13.59 -3.61 3.95
N LEU A 92 -12.95 -2.43 3.76
CA LEU A 92 -13.63 -1.15 3.95
C LEU A 92 -14.76 -0.94 2.95
N ARG A 93 -14.56 -1.33 1.67
CA ARG A 93 -15.62 -1.24 0.64
C ARG A 93 -16.79 -2.15 0.98
N PHE A 94 -16.54 -3.42 1.35
CA PHE A 94 -17.60 -4.33 1.76
C PHE A 94 -18.33 -3.82 3.00
N LYS A 95 -17.57 -3.38 4.00
CA LYS A 95 -18.15 -2.87 5.23
C LYS A 95 -19.00 -1.63 4.99
N SER A 96 -18.55 -0.68 4.19
CA SER A 96 -19.31 0.53 3.89
C SER A 96 -20.64 0.21 3.20
N MET A 97 -20.64 -0.73 2.23
CA MET A 97 -21.89 -1.15 1.58
C MET A 97 -22.87 -1.83 2.55
N ASN A 98 -22.36 -2.66 3.47
CA ASN A 98 -23.20 -3.28 4.50
C ASN A 98 -23.75 -2.23 5.49
N ASP A 99 -22.89 -1.35 6.02
CA ASP A 99 -23.27 -0.39 7.05
C ASP A 99 -24.25 0.69 6.55
N TYR A 100 -24.13 1.10 5.28
CA TYR A 100 -24.91 2.19 4.69
C TYR A 100 -26.05 1.73 3.80
N THR A 101 -26.37 0.43 3.77
CA THR A 101 -27.54 -0.10 3.05
C THR A 101 -28.33 -1.09 3.89
N ALA A 102 -29.63 -1.18 3.64
CA ALA A 102 -30.54 -2.00 4.49
C ALA A 102 -30.42 -3.52 4.24
N LYS A 103 -29.90 -3.97 3.11
CA LYS A 103 -30.04 -5.37 2.69
C LYS A 103 -28.75 -6.02 2.15
N LEU A 104 -27.69 -5.25 1.94
CA LEU A 104 -26.47 -5.84 1.42
C LEU A 104 -25.71 -6.59 2.50
N PRO A 105 -25.34 -7.87 2.27
CA PRO A 105 -24.63 -8.68 3.26
C PRO A 105 -23.20 -8.18 3.47
N LEU A 106 -22.65 -8.43 4.65
CA LEU A 106 -21.23 -8.21 4.92
C LEU A 106 -20.41 -9.37 4.34
N ILE A 107 -19.55 -9.05 3.39
CA ILE A 107 -18.54 -9.96 2.84
C ILE A 107 -17.20 -9.63 3.47
N LYS A 108 -16.38 -10.65 3.72
CA LYS A 108 -15.03 -10.51 4.27
C LYS A 108 -13.99 -11.07 3.30
N SER A 109 -12.89 -10.35 3.10
CA SER A 109 -11.85 -10.74 2.12
C SER A 109 -11.28 -12.14 2.37
N HIS A 110 -11.13 -12.59 3.63
CA HIS A 110 -10.62 -13.93 3.93
C HIS A 110 -11.55 -15.09 3.48
N GLN A 111 -12.79 -14.80 3.08
CA GLN A 111 -13.74 -15.76 2.51
C GLN A 111 -13.60 -15.87 0.99
N LEU A 112 -12.86 -14.95 0.38
CA LEU A 112 -12.67 -14.93 -1.07
C LEU A 112 -11.52 -15.85 -1.48
N SER A 113 -11.65 -16.50 -2.63
CA SER A 113 -10.52 -17.20 -3.25
C SER A 113 -9.75 -16.23 -4.14
N ALA A 114 -8.43 -16.13 -3.91
CA ALA A 114 -7.56 -15.32 -4.73
C ALA A 114 -7.48 -15.78 -6.21
N SER A 115 -7.78 -17.07 -6.45
CA SER A 115 -7.76 -17.67 -7.79
C SER A 115 -9.09 -17.52 -8.55
N SER A 116 -10.15 -17.01 -7.91
CA SER A 116 -11.44 -16.87 -8.57
C SER A 116 -11.41 -15.74 -9.61
N SER A 117 -11.86 -16.06 -10.83
CA SER A 117 -12.23 -15.02 -11.78
C SER A 117 -13.53 -14.35 -11.28
N HIS A 118 -13.53 -13.05 -11.23
CA HIS A 118 -14.75 -12.31 -10.87
C HIS A 118 -15.29 -11.70 -12.14
N ASP A 119 -16.34 -12.34 -12.69
CA ASP A 119 -17.00 -11.89 -13.92
C ASP A 119 -17.70 -10.55 -13.66
N VAL A 120 -17.77 -9.71 -14.69
CA VAL A 120 -18.50 -8.43 -14.62
C VAL A 120 -20.01 -8.62 -14.76
N VAL A 121 -20.43 -9.77 -15.28
CA VAL A 121 -21.85 -10.16 -15.37
C VAL A 121 -22.12 -11.18 -14.27
N CYS A 122 -22.95 -10.82 -13.30
CA CYS A 122 -23.20 -11.60 -12.09
C CYS A 122 -24.72 -11.91 -12.00
N ASN A 123 -25.06 -12.99 -11.28
CA ASN A 123 -26.43 -13.43 -11.13
C ASN A 123 -26.90 -13.54 -9.66
N SER A 124 -26.04 -13.18 -8.72
CA SER A 124 -26.37 -13.10 -7.29
C SER A 124 -25.85 -11.79 -6.67
N THR A 125 -26.49 -11.34 -5.58
CA THR A 125 -26.06 -10.13 -4.86
C THR A 125 -24.62 -10.24 -4.35
N GLU A 126 -24.23 -11.42 -3.88
CA GLU A 126 -22.89 -11.67 -3.38
C GLU A 126 -21.85 -11.54 -4.48
N GLU A 127 -22.07 -12.17 -5.63
CA GLU A 127 -21.19 -12.04 -6.80
C GLU A 127 -21.10 -10.60 -7.30
N CYS A 128 -22.23 -9.87 -7.33
CA CYS A 128 -22.24 -8.45 -7.71
C CYS A 128 -21.38 -7.60 -6.77
N LEU A 129 -21.44 -7.84 -5.46
CA LEU A 129 -20.63 -7.13 -4.48
C LEU A 129 -19.15 -7.46 -4.64
N ILE A 130 -18.80 -8.74 -4.78
CA ILE A 130 -17.43 -9.20 -4.96
C ILE A 130 -16.85 -8.64 -6.26
N SER A 131 -17.57 -8.79 -7.35
CA SER A 131 -17.14 -8.26 -8.65
C SER A 131 -16.95 -6.74 -8.62
N GLY A 132 -17.91 -6.03 -8.03
CA GLY A 132 -17.84 -4.57 -7.90
C GLY A 132 -16.64 -4.10 -7.10
N VAL A 133 -16.28 -4.79 -6.02
CA VAL A 133 -15.12 -4.44 -5.19
C VAL A 133 -13.81 -4.84 -5.88
N ILE A 134 -13.65 -6.09 -6.28
CA ILE A 134 -12.38 -6.61 -6.80
C ILE A 134 -12.05 -6.00 -8.17
N ASN A 135 -13.00 -6.01 -9.10
CA ASN A 135 -12.79 -5.40 -10.41
C ASN A 135 -12.70 -3.87 -10.31
N GLY A 136 -13.52 -3.25 -9.44
CA GLY A 136 -13.46 -1.81 -9.20
C GLY A 136 -12.09 -1.35 -8.72
N ILE A 137 -11.48 -2.06 -7.76
CA ILE A 137 -10.11 -1.79 -7.31
C ILE A 137 -9.10 -2.01 -8.44
N SER A 138 -9.23 -3.09 -9.22
CA SER A 138 -8.33 -3.35 -10.35
C SER A 138 -8.36 -2.18 -11.36
N PHE A 139 -9.54 -1.72 -11.76
CA PHE A 139 -9.70 -0.61 -12.69
C PHE A 139 -9.18 0.72 -12.12
N GLU A 140 -9.39 0.95 -10.83
CA GLU A 140 -8.85 2.11 -10.11
C GLU A 140 -7.32 2.11 -10.17
N ILE A 141 -6.68 0.99 -9.78
CA ILE A 141 -5.23 0.85 -9.78
C ILE A 141 -4.66 1.03 -11.19
N GLU A 142 -5.23 0.34 -12.19
CA GLU A 142 -4.80 0.50 -13.59
C GLU A 142 -4.97 1.94 -14.10
N GLY A 143 -6.05 2.60 -13.69
CA GLY A 143 -6.29 4.01 -13.98
C GLY A 143 -5.21 4.91 -13.42
N PHE A 144 -4.83 4.74 -12.15
CA PHE A 144 -3.75 5.50 -11.53
C PHE A 144 -2.38 5.16 -12.14
N ILE A 145 -2.05 3.89 -12.36
CA ILE A 145 -0.81 3.49 -13.03
C ILE A 145 -0.67 4.20 -14.38
N ARG A 146 -1.74 4.23 -15.17
CA ARG A 146 -1.75 4.93 -16.47
C ARG A 146 -1.51 6.44 -16.32
N GLN A 147 -2.14 7.08 -15.32
CA GLN A 147 -1.93 8.52 -15.06
C GLN A 147 -0.48 8.80 -14.64
N TYR A 148 0.07 8.02 -13.71
CA TYR A 148 1.45 8.18 -13.29
C TYR A 148 2.44 7.91 -14.43
N SER A 149 2.18 6.91 -15.29
CA SER A 149 3.01 6.59 -16.46
C SER A 149 3.02 7.70 -17.52
N ASN A 150 1.96 8.49 -17.60
CA ASN A 150 1.92 9.67 -18.47
C ASN A 150 2.80 10.82 -17.94
N ILE A 151 2.96 10.91 -16.61
CA ILE A 151 3.76 11.97 -15.95
C ILE A 151 5.22 11.55 -15.83
N TYR A 152 5.47 10.31 -15.44
CA TYR A 152 6.81 9.80 -15.12
C TYR A 152 7.24 8.72 -16.13
N LYS A 153 8.30 9.01 -16.90
CA LYS A 153 8.86 8.04 -17.84
C LYS A 153 9.57 6.90 -17.09
N ASN A 154 9.56 5.72 -17.68
CA ASN A 154 10.24 4.53 -17.11
C ASN A 154 9.81 4.23 -15.66
N LEU A 155 8.51 4.32 -15.39
CA LEU A 155 7.93 4.09 -14.08
C LEU A 155 8.00 2.61 -13.72
N ASN A 156 8.59 2.28 -12.57
CA ASN A 156 8.42 0.98 -11.95
C ASN A 156 7.21 1.04 -11.01
N VAL A 157 6.40 0.01 -11.01
CA VAL A 157 5.22 -0.10 -10.15
C VAL A 157 5.39 -1.28 -9.20
N PHE A 158 5.44 -0.99 -7.91
CA PHE A 158 5.51 -1.98 -6.84
C PHE A 158 4.13 -2.15 -6.22
N ILE A 159 3.68 -3.40 -6.13
CA ILE A 159 2.44 -3.76 -5.42
C ILE A 159 2.83 -4.46 -4.13
N ILE A 160 2.35 -3.93 -3.00
CA ILE A 160 2.57 -4.46 -1.66
C ILE A 160 1.22 -4.59 -0.91
N GLY A 161 1.27 -5.01 0.35
CA GLY A 161 0.08 -5.13 1.19
C GLY A 161 -0.50 -6.53 1.24
N GLY A 162 -1.28 -6.81 2.27
CA GLY A 162 -1.81 -8.16 2.54
C GLY A 162 -2.86 -8.64 1.53
N ASP A 163 -3.55 -7.71 0.88
CA ASP A 163 -4.61 -8.02 -0.08
C ASP A 163 -4.11 -8.07 -1.54
N ASN A 164 -2.80 -7.93 -1.79
CA ASN A 164 -2.19 -7.93 -3.14
C ASN A 164 -2.47 -9.22 -3.93
N ILE A 165 -2.60 -10.35 -3.23
CA ILE A 165 -2.84 -11.67 -3.81
C ILE A 165 -4.10 -11.74 -4.70
N PHE A 166 -5.09 -10.89 -4.44
CA PHE A 166 -6.31 -10.83 -5.26
C PHE A 166 -6.08 -10.17 -6.64
N PHE A 167 -4.92 -9.54 -6.83
CA PHE A 167 -4.62 -8.71 -8.00
C PHE A 167 -3.45 -9.22 -8.84
N GLU A 168 -2.72 -10.26 -8.41
CA GLU A 168 -1.55 -10.80 -9.11
C GLU A 168 -1.85 -11.19 -10.56
N ASN A 169 -3.02 -11.77 -10.83
CA ASN A 169 -3.43 -12.18 -12.18
C ASN A 169 -4.10 -11.04 -12.99
N LYS A 170 -4.40 -9.90 -12.36
CA LYS A 170 -5.13 -8.79 -12.96
C LYS A 170 -4.21 -7.65 -13.36
N LEU A 171 -3.26 -7.29 -12.50
CA LEU A 171 -2.34 -6.17 -12.72
C LEU A 171 -1.09 -6.65 -13.45
N LYS A 172 -0.99 -6.32 -14.73
CA LYS A 172 0.14 -6.67 -15.57
C LYS A 172 1.26 -5.63 -15.46
N ASN A 173 2.50 -6.07 -15.71
CA ASN A 173 3.70 -5.20 -15.69
C ASN A 173 3.97 -4.52 -14.33
N CYS A 174 3.47 -5.08 -13.24
CA CYS A 174 3.76 -4.66 -11.88
C CYS A 174 4.74 -5.62 -11.21
N ILE A 175 5.51 -5.09 -10.26
CA ILE A 175 6.43 -5.86 -9.43
C ILE A 175 5.70 -6.18 -8.12
N PHE A 176 5.26 -7.41 -7.96
CA PHE A 176 4.70 -7.88 -6.68
C PHE A 176 5.85 -8.11 -5.72
N ALA A 177 5.85 -7.37 -4.63
CA ALA A 177 6.95 -7.38 -3.68
C ALA A 177 6.92 -8.63 -2.80
N ASP A 178 8.08 -9.16 -2.49
CA ASP A 178 8.22 -10.26 -1.56
C ASP A 178 7.92 -9.85 -0.11
N ALA A 179 7.71 -10.83 0.78
CA ALA A 179 7.38 -10.62 2.19
C ALA A 179 8.45 -9.80 2.96
N ASN A 180 9.67 -9.71 2.44
CA ASN A 180 10.77 -8.97 3.08
C ASN A 180 10.88 -7.53 2.57
N PHE A 181 10.01 -7.10 1.67
CA PHE A 181 10.12 -5.77 1.05
C PHE A 181 10.15 -4.65 2.09
N THR A 182 9.22 -4.66 3.03
CA THR A 182 9.15 -3.69 4.14
C THR A 182 10.42 -3.73 5.01
N PHE A 183 10.93 -4.92 5.33
CA PHE A 183 12.17 -5.05 6.09
C PHE A 183 13.40 -4.49 5.35
N LYS A 184 13.46 -4.63 4.03
CA LYS A 184 14.51 -4.02 3.20
C LYS A 184 14.46 -2.49 3.30
N GLY A 185 13.25 -1.90 3.28
CA GLY A 185 13.05 -0.47 3.45
C GLY A 185 13.47 0.03 4.84
N LEU A 186 13.06 -0.67 5.90
CA LEU A 186 13.48 -0.36 7.27
C LEU A 186 15.00 -0.40 7.41
N ARG A 187 15.65 -1.46 6.91
CA ARG A 187 17.10 -1.60 6.93
C ARG A 187 17.79 -0.48 6.14
N TYR A 188 17.22 -0.09 5.00
CA TYR A 188 17.78 0.96 4.18
C TYR A 188 17.75 2.32 4.90
N ILE A 189 16.65 2.64 5.57
CA ILE A 189 16.54 3.86 6.39
C ILE A 189 17.52 3.79 7.58
N LEU A 190 17.58 2.65 8.27
CA LEU A 190 18.48 2.48 9.42
C LEU A 190 19.97 2.68 9.05
N ASN A 191 20.38 2.17 7.90
CA ASN A 191 21.75 2.34 7.42
C ASN A 191 22.08 3.77 6.95
N TYR A 192 21.07 4.62 6.83
CA TYR A 192 21.22 6.02 6.43
C TYR A 192 21.41 6.96 7.65
N GLN A 193 21.13 6.48 8.88
CA GLN A 193 21.31 7.24 10.12
C GLN A 193 22.80 7.42 10.43
#